data_6372781e3122dc8d5acd0471f264df6a
#
_entry.id   6372781e3122dc8d5acd0471f264df6a
#
_cell.length_a   1.000
_cell.length_b   1.000
_cell.length_c   1.000
_cell.angle_alpha   90.00
_cell.angle_beta   90.00
_cell.angle_gamma   90.00
#
_symmetry.space_group_name_H-M   'P 1'
#
loop_
_entity.id
_entity.type
_entity.pdbx_description
1 polymer ?
#
loop_
_entity_poly.entity_id
_entity_poly.type
_entity_poly.pdbx_seq_one_letter_code
_entity_poly.pdbx_strand_id
1 'polypeptide(L)'
;QIGALYLKTLVPGAAEMIGKVKAAGWLPVILSGGFSALIKPMADQLGIPHVEAVPLYFNEDGSYKGYGKDYPTTRNLGKNEVIREWKQAMLPERVVMIGDGVSDLETKPDVDTFIGFGGIVARSKVKSECDHWLTDINDNSILSMITGETSQQEEG
;
A
#
# COMPACT_ATOMS: atom_id res chain seq x y z
N GLN A 1 -14.87 -3.43 16.56
CA GLN A 1 -16.03 -3.40 15.65
C GLN A 1 -15.77 -2.56 14.39
N ILE A 2 -15.07 -1.42 14.48
CA ILE A 2 -14.73 -0.58 13.32
C ILE A 2 -13.75 -1.31 12.39
N GLY A 3 -12.79 -2.06 12.91
CA GLY A 3 -11.89 -2.89 12.12
C GLY A 3 -12.61 -3.94 11.29
N ALA A 4 -13.70 -4.52 11.81
CA ALA A 4 -14.53 -5.46 11.07
C ALA A 4 -15.31 -4.81 9.91
N LEU A 5 -15.66 -3.52 10.04
CA LEU A 5 -16.27 -2.74 8.93
C LEU A 5 -15.27 -2.49 7.81
N TYR A 6 -14.00 -2.21 8.14
CA TYR A 6 -12.92 -2.06 7.15
C TYR A 6 -12.68 -3.35 6.35
N LEU A 7 -12.76 -4.51 7.01
CA LEU A 7 -12.67 -5.80 6.34
C LEU A 7 -13.77 -6.02 5.31
N LYS A 8 -14.98 -5.54 5.60
CA LYS A 8 -16.12 -5.62 4.66
C LYS A 8 -16.00 -4.68 3.45
N THR A 9 -15.17 -3.65 3.55
CA THR A 9 -14.94 -2.66 2.48
C THR A 9 -13.67 -2.91 1.66
N LEU A 10 -12.97 -4.03 1.91
CA LEU A 10 -11.84 -4.45 1.08
C LEU A 10 -12.26 -4.55 -0.39
N VAL A 11 -11.41 -4.02 -1.27
CA VAL A 11 -11.60 -4.17 -2.71
C VAL A 11 -11.65 -5.67 -3.05
N PRO A 12 -12.69 -6.14 -3.75
CA PRO A 12 -12.80 -7.54 -4.14
C PRO A 12 -11.55 -8.02 -4.88
N GLY A 13 -11.00 -9.16 -4.48
CA GLY A 13 -9.80 -9.73 -5.08
C GLY A 13 -8.47 -9.27 -4.44
N ALA A 14 -8.50 -8.33 -3.50
CA ALA A 14 -7.28 -7.86 -2.84
C ALA A 14 -6.53 -8.99 -2.11
N ALA A 15 -7.24 -9.84 -1.37
CA ALA A 15 -6.64 -10.97 -0.66
C ALA A 15 -5.98 -11.97 -1.62
N GLU A 16 -6.61 -12.26 -2.75
CA GLU A 16 -6.07 -13.14 -3.79
C GLU A 16 -4.81 -12.54 -4.43
N MET A 17 -4.83 -11.26 -4.74
CA MET A 17 -3.68 -10.55 -5.30
C MET A 17 -2.50 -10.54 -4.32
N ILE A 18 -2.72 -10.27 -3.04
CA ILE A 18 -1.69 -10.34 -2.00
C ILE A 18 -1.10 -11.75 -1.91
N GLY A 19 -1.93 -12.79 -1.99
CA GLY A 19 -1.47 -14.18 -2.04
C GLY A 19 -0.55 -14.47 -3.23
N LYS A 20 -0.88 -13.99 -4.42
CA LYS A 20 -0.06 -14.12 -5.63
C LYS A 20 1.28 -13.38 -5.50
N VAL A 21 1.27 -12.18 -4.95
CA VAL A 21 2.47 -11.37 -4.71
C VAL A 21 3.42 -12.08 -3.75
N LYS A 22 2.90 -12.63 -2.66
CA LYS A 22 3.70 -13.44 -1.71
C LYS A 22 4.26 -14.70 -2.35
N ALA A 23 3.45 -15.41 -3.13
CA ALA A 23 3.88 -16.62 -3.83
C ALA A 23 5.01 -16.35 -4.84
N ALA A 24 5.06 -15.14 -5.39
CA ALA A 24 6.14 -14.67 -6.28
C ALA A 24 7.41 -14.21 -5.52
N GLY A 25 7.45 -14.32 -4.20
CA GLY A 25 8.61 -13.98 -3.37
C GLY A 25 8.67 -12.52 -2.93
N TRP A 26 7.60 -11.76 -3.11
CA TRP A 26 7.52 -10.36 -2.70
C TRP A 26 7.00 -10.22 -1.26
N LEU A 27 7.45 -9.18 -0.57
CA LEU A 27 6.97 -8.79 0.75
C LEU A 27 5.96 -7.65 0.61
N PRO A 28 4.65 -7.90 0.78
CA PRO A 28 3.67 -6.84 0.83
C PRO A 28 3.77 -6.09 2.16
N VAL A 29 3.72 -4.77 2.10
CA VAL A 29 3.70 -3.86 3.25
C VAL A 29 2.59 -2.84 3.07
N ILE A 30 2.06 -2.30 4.16
CA ILE A 30 1.07 -1.23 4.13
C ILE A 30 1.70 0.06 4.63
N LEU A 31 1.53 1.11 3.85
CA LEU A 31 1.97 2.47 4.16
C LEU A 31 0.79 3.42 3.98
N SER A 32 0.25 3.93 5.08
CA SER A 32 -1.03 4.64 5.08
C SER A 32 -1.02 5.88 5.99
N GLY A 33 -1.69 6.94 5.55
CA GLY A 33 -2.05 8.07 6.39
C GLY A 33 -3.28 7.82 7.28
N GLY A 34 -3.92 6.64 7.17
CA GLY A 34 -5.01 6.23 8.04
C GLY A 34 -4.53 5.73 9.41
N PHE A 35 -5.48 5.41 10.29
CA PHE A 35 -5.16 4.99 11.65
C PHE A 35 -4.82 3.51 11.76
N SER A 36 -3.73 3.19 12.43
CA SER A 36 -3.21 1.83 12.60
C SER A 36 -4.22 0.89 13.26
N ALA A 37 -4.99 1.39 14.23
CA ALA A 37 -6.02 0.61 14.92
C ALA A 37 -7.14 0.11 13.99
N LEU A 38 -7.38 0.80 12.87
CA LEU A 38 -8.37 0.41 11.87
C LEU A 38 -7.77 -0.49 10.78
N ILE A 39 -6.51 -0.28 10.44
CA ILE A 39 -5.81 -0.96 9.35
C ILE A 39 -5.24 -2.32 9.80
N LYS A 40 -4.74 -2.39 11.03
CA LYS A 40 -4.05 -3.58 11.55
C LYS A 40 -4.88 -4.87 11.51
N PRO A 41 -6.18 -4.90 11.91
CA PRO A 41 -6.99 -6.12 11.78
C PRO A 41 -7.08 -6.64 10.34
N MET A 42 -7.16 -5.73 9.37
CA MET A 42 -7.17 -6.07 7.96
C MET A 42 -5.81 -6.62 7.51
N ALA A 43 -4.73 -5.97 7.91
CA ALA A 43 -3.37 -6.41 7.61
C ALA A 43 -3.09 -7.82 8.18
N ASP A 44 -3.52 -8.07 9.41
CA ASP A 44 -3.38 -9.37 10.06
C ASP A 44 -4.14 -10.47 9.29
N GLN A 45 -5.36 -10.18 8.85
CA GLN A 45 -6.14 -11.12 8.03
C GLN A 45 -5.51 -11.40 6.67
N LEU A 46 -4.88 -10.39 6.05
CA LEU A 46 -4.17 -10.53 4.78
C LEU A 46 -2.76 -11.13 4.95
N GLY A 47 -2.31 -11.33 6.19
CA GLY A 47 -0.97 -11.81 6.49
C GLY A 47 0.12 -10.81 6.11
N ILE A 48 -0.14 -9.51 6.28
CA ILE A 48 0.82 -8.42 6.04
C ILE A 48 1.40 -7.97 7.39
N PRO A 49 2.66 -8.33 7.72
CA PRO A 49 3.23 -8.05 9.03
C PRO A 49 3.70 -6.60 9.22
N HIS A 50 4.07 -5.92 8.13
CA HIS A 50 4.60 -4.56 8.18
C HIS A 50 3.54 -3.54 7.82
N VAL A 51 3.13 -2.76 8.81
CA VAL A 51 2.15 -1.69 8.68
C VAL A 51 2.70 -0.41 9.28
N GLU A 52 2.85 0.61 8.46
CA GLU A 52 3.11 1.98 8.90
C GLU A 52 1.85 2.81 8.68
N ALA A 53 1.22 3.18 9.79
CA ALA A 53 -0.01 3.95 9.84
C ALA A 53 -0.05 4.77 11.12
N VAL A 54 -0.92 5.77 11.16
CA VAL A 54 -0.96 6.72 12.27
C VAL A 54 -1.45 6.06 13.57
N PRO A 55 -0.68 6.09 14.67
CA PRO A 55 -1.10 5.50 15.92
C PRO A 55 -2.22 6.31 16.58
N LEU A 56 -3.17 5.60 17.20
CA LEU A 56 -4.14 6.18 18.13
C LEU A 56 -3.71 5.89 19.57
N TYR A 57 -3.90 6.87 20.43
CA TYR A 57 -3.60 6.78 21.85
C TYR A 57 -4.88 6.76 22.67
N PHE A 58 -4.91 5.92 23.70
CA PHE A 58 -6.03 5.75 24.62
C PHE A 58 -5.57 5.97 26.05
N ASN A 59 -6.47 6.46 26.90
CA ASN A 59 -6.27 6.51 28.33
C ASN A 59 -6.43 5.11 28.95
N GLU A 60 -6.06 4.94 30.23
CA GLU A 60 -6.18 3.66 30.94
C GLU A 60 -7.62 3.15 31.02
N ASP A 61 -8.61 4.04 30.98
CA ASP A 61 -10.04 3.71 30.95
C ASP A 61 -10.56 3.34 29.56
N GLY A 62 -9.71 3.33 28.54
CA GLY A 62 -10.05 3.03 27.14
C GLY A 62 -10.62 4.21 26.35
N SER A 63 -10.75 5.40 26.97
CA SER A 63 -11.18 6.61 26.26
C SER A 63 -10.10 7.15 25.32
N TYR A 64 -10.52 7.82 24.24
CA TYR A 64 -9.62 8.40 23.27
C TYR A 64 -8.76 9.52 23.87
N LYS A 65 -7.44 9.44 23.69
CA LYS A 65 -6.46 10.42 24.19
C LYS A 65 -5.92 11.32 23.08
N GLY A 66 -5.74 10.80 21.89
CA GLY A 66 -5.15 11.52 20.77
C GLY A 66 -4.57 10.59 19.70
N TYR A 67 -3.87 11.18 18.75
CA TYR A 67 -3.18 10.44 17.69
C TYR A 67 -1.76 10.99 17.49
N GLY A 68 -0.93 10.25 16.77
CA GLY A 68 0.44 10.63 16.42
C GLY A 68 0.48 11.76 15.39
N LYS A 69 0.33 13.00 15.83
CA LYS A 69 0.29 14.19 14.96
C LYS A 69 1.54 14.39 14.14
N ASP A 70 2.70 14.02 14.69
CA ASP A 70 4.01 14.15 14.06
C ASP A 70 4.49 12.86 13.41
N TYR A 71 3.60 11.86 13.30
CA TYR A 71 3.93 10.61 12.67
C TYR A 71 4.25 10.81 11.18
N PRO A 72 5.28 10.14 10.62
CA PRO A 72 5.74 10.42 9.24
C PRO A 72 4.62 10.42 8.20
N THR A 73 3.68 9.47 8.28
CA THR A 73 2.59 9.35 7.31
C THR A 73 1.52 10.45 7.38
N THR A 74 1.57 11.35 8.38
CA THR A 74 0.67 12.51 8.50
C THR A 74 1.17 13.76 7.79
N ARG A 75 2.41 13.80 7.35
CA ARG A 75 3.06 14.99 6.78
C ARG A 75 3.49 14.77 5.34
N ASN A 76 3.71 15.88 4.63
CA ASN A 76 4.21 15.87 3.27
C ASN A 76 5.55 15.13 3.18
N LEU A 77 5.71 14.30 2.17
CA LEU A 77 6.90 13.47 1.95
C LEU A 77 7.22 12.48 3.10
N GLY A 78 6.33 12.33 4.08
CA GLY A 78 6.54 11.41 5.20
C GLY A 78 6.54 9.94 4.77
N LYS A 79 5.76 9.58 3.77
CA LYS A 79 5.81 8.23 3.18
C LYS A 79 7.17 7.93 2.54
N ASN A 80 7.81 8.92 1.95
CA ASN A 80 9.15 8.82 1.39
C ASN A 80 10.18 8.48 2.49
N GLU A 81 10.08 9.12 3.66
CA GLU A 81 10.98 8.83 4.78
C GLU A 81 10.87 7.36 5.20
N VAL A 82 9.64 6.85 5.36
CA VAL A 82 9.40 5.46 5.73
C VAL A 82 9.96 4.49 4.69
N ILE A 83 9.75 4.76 3.40
CA ILE A 83 10.29 3.93 2.32
C ILE A 83 11.81 3.90 2.37
N ARG A 84 12.47 5.04 2.58
CA ARG A 84 13.94 5.10 2.71
C ARG A 84 14.45 4.30 3.90
N GLU A 85 13.77 4.38 5.05
CA GLU A 85 14.10 3.58 6.23
C GLU A 85 13.96 2.08 5.95
N TRP A 86 12.87 1.66 5.32
CA TRP A 86 12.68 0.26 4.93
C TRP A 86 13.72 -0.22 3.93
N LYS A 87 14.09 0.61 2.96
CA LYS A 87 15.16 0.28 2.00
C LYS A 87 16.51 0.07 2.69
N GLN A 88 16.83 0.87 3.69
CA GLN A 88 18.07 0.70 4.48
C GLN A 88 18.03 -0.54 5.37
N ALA A 89 16.88 -0.85 5.96
CA ALA A 89 16.74 -1.98 6.89
C ALA A 89 16.63 -3.33 6.17
N MET A 90 15.91 -3.39 5.06
CA MET A 90 15.56 -4.64 4.36
C MET A 90 16.38 -4.91 3.10
N LEU A 91 17.05 -3.88 2.54
CA LEU A 91 17.86 -3.96 1.32
C LEU A 91 17.14 -4.66 0.16
N PRO A 92 15.94 -4.22 -0.21
CA PRO A 92 15.17 -4.87 -1.26
C PRO A 92 15.81 -4.68 -2.63
N GLU A 93 15.72 -5.68 -3.50
CA GLU A 93 16.19 -5.59 -4.89
C GLU A 93 15.32 -4.62 -5.69
N ARG A 94 14.03 -4.59 -5.40
CA ARG A 94 13.06 -3.74 -6.09
C ARG A 94 11.94 -3.30 -5.14
N VAL A 95 11.50 -2.06 -5.27
CA VAL A 95 10.40 -1.48 -4.50
C VAL A 95 9.31 -0.99 -5.46
N VAL A 96 8.08 -1.43 -5.24
CA VAL A 96 6.91 -1.02 -6.01
C VAL A 96 5.89 -0.39 -5.06
N MET A 97 5.40 0.79 -5.43
CA MET A 97 4.31 1.46 -4.72
C MET A 97 3.02 1.36 -5.54
N ILE A 98 1.93 1.00 -4.88
CA ILE A 98 0.58 1.03 -5.45
C ILE A 98 -0.26 1.97 -4.61
N GLY A 99 -0.85 2.98 -5.24
CA GLY A 99 -1.65 3.95 -4.51
C GLY A 99 -2.55 4.80 -5.40
N ASP A 100 -3.52 5.44 -4.77
CA ASP A 100 -4.53 6.29 -5.42
C ASP A 100 -4.37 7.78 -5.10
N GLY A 101 -3.57 8.11 -4.09
CA GLY A 101 -3.41 9.45 -3.56
C GLY A 101 -2.19 10.19 -4.10
N VAL A 102 -2.22 11.52 -3.99
CA VAL A 102 -1.07 12.38 -4.33
C VAL A 102 0.11 12.11 -3.41
N SER A 103 -0.13 11.83 -2.13
CA SER A 103 0.93 11.45 -1.18
C SER A 103 1.61 10.12 -1.54
N ASP A 104 0.89 9.23 -2.22
CA ASP A 104 1.47 7.99 -2.76
C ASP A 104 2.33 8.30 -3.99
N LEU A 105 1.83 9.15 -4.89
CA LEU A 105 2.55 9.59 -6.09
C LEU A 105 3.87 10.29 -5.73
N GLU A 106 3.90 11.05 -4.65
CA GLU A 106 5.11 11.71 -4.15
C GLU A 106 6.24 10.75 -3.82
N THR A 107 5.93 9.47 -3.58
CA THR A 107 6.93 8.42 -3.33
C THR A 107 7.69 7.97 -4.58
N LYS A 108 7.23 8.36 -5.76
CA LYS A 108 7.78 7.89 -7.05
C LYS A 108 9.32 8.02 -7.15
N PRO A 109 9.99 9.09 -6.68
CA PRO A 109 11.45 9.17 -6.71
C PRO A 109 12.17 8.12 -5.85
N ASP A 110 11.50 7.54 -4.87
CA ASP A 110 12.09 6.59 -3.91
C ASP A 110 11.75 5.12 -4.20
N VAL A 111 10.94 4.87 -5.22
CA VAL A 111 10.53 3.52 -5.67
C VAL A 111 10.96 3.26 -7.11
N ASP A 112 11.03 1.99 -7.48
CA ASP A 112 11.40 1.58 -8.84
C ASP A 112 10.22 1.69 -9.82
N THR A 113 9.01 1.43 -9.32
CA THR A 113 7.77 1.52 -10.09
C THR A 113 6.65 2.08 -9.23
N PHE A 114 5.89 3.03 -9.75
CA PHE A 114 4.67 3.52 -9.15
C PHE A 114 3.46 3.11 -10.00
N ILE A 115 2.54 2.35 -9.38
CA ILE A 115 1.28 1.94 -10.00
C ILE A 115 0.16 2.77 -9.42
N GLY A 116 -0.48 3.59 -10.24
CA GLY A 116 -1.66 4.36 -9.87
C GLY A 116 -2.91 3.46 -9.88
N PHE A 117 -3.70 3.50 -8.81
CA PHE A 117 -4.93 2.73 -8.69
C PHE A 117 -6.16 3.64 -8.67
N GLY A 118 -7.02 3.49 -9.67
CA GLY A 118 -8.24 4.29 -9.84
C GLY A 118 -9.54 3.52 -9.65
N GLY A 119 -9.50 2.35 -9.02
CA GLY A 119 -10.68 1.49 -8.83
C GLY A 119 -11.70 2.04 -7.83
N ILE A 120 -11.30 2.94 -6.93
CA ILE A 120 -12.17 3.60 -5.95
C ILE A 120 -12.31 5.08 -6.29
N VAL A 121 -11.18 5.79 -6.36
CA VAL A 121 -11.12 7.21 -6.73
C VAL A 121 -10.07 7.39 -7.81
N ALA A 122 -10.48 7.86 -8.97
CA ALA A 122 -9.57 8.17 -10.07
C ALA A 122 -9.13 9.64 -10.00
N ARG A 123 -7.88 9.87 -9.58
CA ARG A 123 -7.28 11.22 -9.55
C ARG A 123 -6.47 11.46 -10.81
N SER A 124 -6.81 12.52 -11.55
CA SER A 124 -6.19 12.84 -12.84
C SER A 124 -4.66 13.02 -12.74
N LYS A 125 -4.17 13.65 -11.67
CA LYS A 125 -2.73 13.82 -11.44
C LYS A 125 -2.03 12.47 -11.26
N VAL A 126 -2.57 11.56 -10.46
CA VAL A 126 -2.01 10.23 -10.26
C VAL A 126 -2.01 9.46 -11.57
N LYS A 127 -3.11 9.50 -12.31
CA LYS A 127 -3.24 8.83 -13.60
C LYS A 127 -2.22 9.33 -14.64
N SER A 128 -1.96 10.64 -14.67
CA SER A 128 -1.06 11.23 -15.67
C SER A 128 0.42 11.01 -15.37
N GLU A 129 0.79 10.82 -14.09
CA GLU A 129 2.19 10.78 -13.66
C GLU A 129 2.65 9.40 -13.19
N CYS A 130 1.75 8.40 -13.06
CA CYS A 130 2.11 7.03 -12.70
C CYS A 130 2.85 6.31 -13.84
N ASP A 131 3.59 5.26 -13.50
CA ASP A 131 4.24 4.40 -14.48
C ASP A 131 3.24 3.45 -15.14
N HIS A 132 2.29 2.94 -14.33
CA HIS A 132 1.17 2.09 -14.77
C HIS A 132 -0.12 2.56 -14.11
N TRP A 133 -1.24 2.41 -14.81
CA TRP A 133 -2.55 2.74 -14.30
C TRP A 133 -3.46 1.52 -14.28
N LEU A 134 -4.07 1.26 -13.13
CA LEU A 134 -5.01 0.16 -12.90
C LEU A 134 -6.36 0.69 -12.38
N THR A 135 -7.43 0.08 -12.82
CA THR A 135 -8.79 0.31 -12.30
C THR A 135 -9.40 -0.93 -11.65
N ASP A 136 -8.81 -2.10 -11.88
CA ASP A 136 -9.24 -3.37 -11.32
C ASP A 136 -8.07 -4.13 -10.70
N ILE A 137 -8.19 -4.47 -9.42
CA ILE A 137 -7.18 -5.24 -8.69
C ILE A 137 -7.06 -6.68 -9.19
N ASN A 138 -8.07 -7.19 -9.90
CA ASN A 138 -8.08 -8.51 -10.51
C ASN A 138 -7.41 -8.54 -11.90
N ASP A 139 -6.90 -7.42 -12.37
CA ASP A 139 -6.17 -7.38 -13.64
C ASP A 139 -4.95 -8.30 -13.58
N ASN A 140 -4.89 -9.27 -14.47
CA ASN A 140 -3.80 -10.25 -14.52
C ASN A 140 -2.43 -9.61 -14.83
N SER A 141 -2.41 -8.40 -15.40
CA SER A 141 -1.19 -7.65 -15.67
C SER A 141 -0.51 -7.07 -14.43
N ILE A 142 -1.22 -6.99 -13.28
CA ILE A 142 -0.68 -6.37 -12.06
C ILE A 142 0.61 -7.06 -11.59
N LEU A 143 0.65 -8.37 -11.64
CA LEU A 143 1.83 -9.13 -11.20
C LEU A 143 3.03 -8.85 -12.10
N SER A 144 2.84 -8.80 -13.42
CA SER A 144 3.91 -8.45 -14.37
C SER A 144 4.38 -7.00 -14.20
N MET A 145 3.49 -6.06 -13.87
CA MET A 145 3.86 -4.69 -13.54
C MET A 145 4.73 -4.63 -12.28
N ILE A 146 4.39 -5.42 -11.26
CA ILE A 146 5.13 -5.49 -9.98
C ILE A 146 6.50 -6.13 -10.22
N THR A 147 6.56 -7.28 -10.88
CA THR A 147 7.80 -8.02 -11.10
C THR A 147 8.69 -7.37 -12.17
N GLY A 148 8.13 -6.58 -13.07
CA GLY A 148 8.82 -6.04 -14.22
C GLY A 148 9.10 -7.08 -15.32
N GLU A 149 8.52 -8.27 -15.22
CA GLU A 149 8.62 -9.31 -16.24
C GLU A 149 7.60 -9.04 -17.36
N THR A 150 8.08 -8.91 -18.56
CA THR A 150 7.21 -8.87 -19.74
C THR A 150 6.64 -10.28 -19.93
N SER A 151 5.32 -10.41 -20.00
CA SER A 151 4.70 -11.66 -20.45
C SER A 151 5.22 -11.95 -21.85
N GLN A 152 6.14 -12.90 -21.99
CA GLN A 152 6.39 -13.49 -23.28
C GLN A 152 5.11 -14.20 -23.66
N GLN A 153 4.35 -13.62 -24.57
CA GLN A 153 3.34 -14.36 -25.30
C GLN A 153 4.14 -15.45 -26.06
N GLU A 154 3.97 -16.69 -25.60
CA GLU A 154 4.30 -17.83 -26.43
C GLU A 154 3.38 -17.75 -27.65
N GLU A 155 3.90 -17.17 -28.73
CA GLU A 155 3.41 -17.47 -30.06
C GLU A 155 3.80 -18.94 -30.36
N GLY A 156 2.84 -19.80 -30.07
CA GLY A 156 2.88 -21.20 -30.50
C GLY A 156 1.98 -21.40 -31.70
#